data_4a04b3fafc40613c83f8cafc645be90c
#
_entry.id   4a04b3fafc40613c83f8cafc645be90c
#
_cell.length_a   1.000
_cell.length_b   1.000
_cell.length_c   1.000
_cell.angle_alpha   90.00
_cell.angle_beta   90.00
_cell.angle_gamma   90.00
#
_symmetry.space_group_name_H-M   'P 1'
#
loop_
_entity.id
_entity.type
_entity.pdbx_description
1 polymer ?
#
loop_
_entity_poly.entity_id
_entity_poly.type
_entity_poly.pdbx_seq_one_letter_code
_entity_poly.pdbx_strand_id
1 'polypeptide(L)'
;MVLPEVFVALGEEAFAQLVREISIGRLRTYQLYATLKARAHLVKLNTESLRKGTPRFWVRLKEGDEEFAKDLAQAVLLSRLDMIRAVLDFLGIPNQDGFFDKNIDAQPHLTEGWQQRVWEKFQATYPESVLRLYINHLAWELAKEPQLFVP
;
A
#
# COMPACT_ATOMS: atom_id res chain seq x y z
N MET A 1 11.07 4.67 -10.31
CA MET A 1 10.55 3.70 -9.33
C MET A 1 9.19 3.18 -9.79
N VAL A 2 9.05 1.89 -9.91
CA VAL A 2 7.77 1.25 -10.26
C VAL A 2 7.19 0.53 -9.05
N LEU A 3 5.87 0.35 -9.05
CA LEU A 3 5.17 -0.17 -7.88
C LEU A 3 5.59 -1.58 -7.44
N PRO A 4 5.86 -2.54 -8.34
CA PRO A 4 6.39 -3.84 -7.91
C PRO A 4 7.68 -3.74 -7.09
N GLU A 5 8.56 -2.79 -7.39
CA GLU A 5 9.80 -2.57 -6.62
C GLU A 5 9.50 -2.18 -5.17
N VAL A 6 8.41 -1.44 -4.96
CA VAL A 6 7.99 -1.03 -3.61
C VAL A 6 7.66 -2.25 -2.76
N PHE A 7 6.99 -3.23 -3.34
CA PHE A 7 6.69 -4.50 -2.65
C PHE A 7 7.95 -5.33 -2.43
N VAL A 8 8.77 -5.47 -3.45
CA VAL A 8 9.99 -6.31 -3.39
C VAL A 8 10.96 -5.79 -2.32
N ALA A 9 11.04 -4.48 -2.17
CA ALA A 9 11.90 -3.86 -1.17
C ALA A 9 11.49 -4.17 0.27
N LEU A 10 10.25 -4.58 0.51
CA LEU A 10 9.81 -5.00 1.84
C LEU A 10 10.45 -6.31 2.27
N GLY A 11 10.80 -7.19 1.33
CA GLY A 11 11.20 -8.55 1.61
C GLY A 11 10.01 -9.50 1.69
N GLU A 12 10.28 -10.78 1.50
CA GLU A 12 9.22 -11.80 1.40
C GLU A 12 8.44 -11.96 2.69
N GLU A 13 9.11 -11.91 3.84
CA GLU A 13 8.45 -12.06 5.14
C GLU A 13 7.49 -10.90 5.43
N ALA A 14 7.94 -9.68 5.23
CA ALA A 14 7.10 -8.50 5.42
C ALA A 14 5.95 -8.49 4.42
N PHE A 15 6.19 -8.94 3.19
CA PHE A 15 5.14 -9.08 2.18
C PHE A 15 4.05 -10.06 2.64
N ALA A 16 4.43 -11.20 3.22
CA ALA A 16 3.47 -12.17 3.73
C ALA A 16 2.61 -11.56 4.84
N GLN A 17 3.20 -10.78 5.74
CA GLN A 17 2.46 -10.06 6.77
C GLN A 17 1.50 -9.04 6.17
N LEU A 18 1.93 -8.33 5.13
CA LEU A 18 1.14 -7.35 4.42
C LEU A 18 -0.15 -7.97 3.83
N VAL A 19 -0.04 -9.12 3.21
CA VAL A 19 -1.20 -9.82 2.62
C VAL A 19 -2.23 -10.18 3.69
N ARG A 20 -1.79 -10.49 4.91
CA ARG A 20 -2.69 -10.79 6.04
C ARG A 20 -3.50 -9.58 6.52
N GLU A 21 -3.07 -8.37 6.18
CA GLU A 21 -3.79 -7.15 6.55
C GLU A 21 -4.98 -6.85 5.62
N ILE A 22 -5.13 -7.58 4.52
CA ILE A 22 -6.24 -7.37 3.59
C ILE A 22 -7.56 -7.78 4.24
N SER A 23 -8.50 -6.85 4.28
CA SER A 23 -9.85 -7.08 4.78
C SER A 23 -10.81 -7.39 3.63
N ILE A 24 -11.33 -8.61 3.59
CA ILE A 24 -12.29 -9.01 2.57
C ILE A 24 -13.56 -8.15 2.64
N GLY A 25 -14.00 -7.81 3.86
CA GLY A 25 -15.16 -6.92 4.03
C GLY A 25 -14.95 -5.55 3.41
N ARG A 26 -13.77 -4.97 3.58
CA ARG A 26 -13.43 -3.68 2.97
C ARG A 26 -13.37 -3.77 1.45
N LEU A 27 -12.83 -4.87 0.92
CA LEU A 27 -12.82 -5.08 -0.53
C LEU A 27 -14.22 -5.09 -1.12
N ARG A 28 -15.19 -5.68 -0.41
CA ARG A 28 -16.58 -5.68 -0.83
C ARG A 28 -17.19 -4.29 -0.74
N THR A 29 -16.93 -3.58 0.35
CA THR A 29 -17.45 -2.22 0.56
C THR A 29 -17.01 -1.27 -0.55
N TYR A 30 -15.75 -1.36 -0.98
CA TYR A 30 -15.17 -0.48 -2.00
C TYR A 30 -15.17 -1.09 -3.39
N GLN A 31 -15.90 -2.18 -3.61
CA GLN A 31 -16.08 -2.82 -4.91
C GLN A 31 -14.78 -3.30 -5.57
N LEU A 32 -13.84 -3.76 -4.76
CA LEU A 32 -12.55 -4.27 -5.22
C LEU A 32 -12.45 -5.79 -5.19
N TYR A 33 -13.44 -6.45 -4.63
CA TYR A 33 -13.42 -7.91 -4.46
C TYR A 33 -13.26 -8.64 -5.79
N ALA A 34 -14.14 -8.36 -6.75
CA ALA A 34 -14.11 -9.02 -8.06
C ALA A 34 -12.83 -8.70 -8.84
N THR A 35 -12.37 -7.45 -8.76
CA THR A 35 -11.17 -6.99 -9.46
C THR A 35 -9.93 -7.73 -8.94
N LEU A 36 -9.73 -7.78 -7.64
CA LEU A 36 -8.58 -8.48 -7.07
C LEU A 36 -8.66 -9.98 -7.31
N LYS A 37 -9.84 -10.57 -7.14
CA LYS A 37 -10.06 -12.00 -7.40
C LYS A 37 -9.61 -12.37 -8.81
N ALA A 38 -10.05 -11.60 -9.81
CA ALA A 38 -9.68 -11.84 -11.20
C ALA A 38 -8.19 -11.60 -11.44
N ARG A 39 -7.65 -10.50 -10.91
CA ARG A 39 -6.24 -10.15 -11.10
C ARG A 39 -5.31 -11.16 -10.47
N ALA A 40 -5.66 -11.67 -9.31
CA ALA A 40 -4.87 -12.66 -8.58
C ALA A 40 -5.08 -14.08 -9.12
N HIS A 41 -5.95 -14.27 -10.11
CA HIS A 41 -6.30 -15.58 -10.68
C HIS A 41 -6.80 -16.55 -9.61
N LEU A 42 -7.68 -16.09 -8.75
CA LEU A 42 -8.27 -16.90 -7.70
C LEU A 42 -9.70 -17.29 -8.05
N VAL A 43 -10.05 -18.56 -7.83
CA VAL A 43 -11.42 -19.04 -7.98
C VAL A 43 -12.30 -18.45 -6.87
N LYS A 44 -11.75 -18.34 -5.67
CA LYS A 44 -12.43 -17.81 -4.49
C LYS A 44 -11.47 -16.88 -3.75
N LEU A 45 -11.93 -15.69 -3.39
CA LEU A 45 -11.14 -14.73 -2.64
C LEU A 45 -11.59 -14.75 -1.17
N ASN A 46 -10.73 -15.29 -0.33
CA ASN A 46 -10.90 -15.30 1.11
C ASN A 46 -9.52 -15.30 1.78
N THR A 47 -9.50 -15.27 3.10
CA THR A 47 -8.25 -15.25 3.87
C THR A 47 -7.35 -16.43 3.55
N GLU A 48 -7.93 -17.62 3.40
CA GLU A 48 -7.15 -18.84 3.10
C GLU A 48 -6.54 -18.82 1.69
N SER A 49 -7.32 -18.40 0.68
CA SER A 49 -6.82 -18.33 -0.70
C SER A 49 -5.72 -17.26 -0.84
N LEU A 50 -5.82 -16.15 -0.13
CA LEU A 50 -4.76 -15.14 -0.08
C LEU A 50 -3.49 -15.69 0.56
N ARG A 51 -3.63 -16.38 1.69
CA ARG A 51 -2.48 -17.01 2.38
C ARG A 51 -1.79 -18.02 1.49
N LYS A 52 -2.55 -18.91 0.88
CA LYS A 52 -2.01 -19.95 -0.02
C LYS A 52 -1.39 -19.37 -1.28
N GLY A 53 -1.96 -18.29 -1.80
CA GLY A 53 -1.47 -17.64 -3.00
C GLY A 53 -0.25 -16.74 -2.79
N THR A 54 0.09 -16.40 -1.55
CA THR A 54 1.14 -15.41 -1.24
C THR A 54 2.49 -15.71 -1.91
N PRO A 55 3.02 -16.95 -1.92
CA PRO A 55 4.27 -17.23 -2.61
C PRO A 55 4.20 -16.95 -4.11
N ARG A 56 3.09 -17.26 -4.75
CA ARG A 56 2.89 -16.98 -6.18
C ARG A 56 2.78 -15.48 -6.44
N PHE A 57 2.11 -14.75 -5.55
CA PHE A 57 1.99 -13.30 -5.66
C PHE A 57 3.38 -12.64 -5.57
N TRP A 58 4.21 -13.12 -4.66
CA TRP A 58 5.58 -12.63 -4.51
C TRP A 58 6.39 -12.79 -5.79
N VAL A 59 6.30 -13.97 -6.43
CA VAL A 59 6.98 -14.20 -7.70
C VAL A 59 6.51 -13.23 -8.78
N ARG A 60 5.19 -13.00 -8.88
CA ARG A 60 4.64 -12.04 -9.86
C ARG A 60 5.19 -10.62 -9.66
N LEU A 61 5.30 -10.19 -8.41
CA LEU A 61 5.85 -8.86 -8.11
C LEU A 61 7.34 -8.79 -8.46
N LYS A 62 8.09 -9.83 -8.21
CA LYS A 62 9.51 -9.90 -8.61
C LYS A 62 9.68 -9.89 -10.12
N GLU A 63 8.72 -10.40 -10.86
CA GLU A 63 8.70 -10.36 -12.32
C GLU A 63 8.23 -9.01 -12.88
N GLY A 64 7.82 -8.08 -12.02
CA GLY A 64 7.46 -6.74 -12.43
C GLY A 64 6.02 -6.57 -12.90
N ASP A 65 5.08 -7.39 -12.42
CA ASP A 65 3.65 -7.30 -12.77
C ASP A 65 3.03 -6.03 -12.16
N GLU A 66 3.00 -4.94 -12.94
CA GLU A 66 2.53 -3.64 -12.47
C GLU A 66 1.03 -3.61 -12.21
N GLU A 67 0.22 -4.26 -13.05
CA GLU A 67 -1.23 -4.27 -12.88
C GLU A 67 -1.63 -5.02 -11.60
N PHE A 68 -0.99 -6.15 -11.35
CA PHE A 68 -1.20 -6.88 -10.11
C PHE A 68 -0.75 -6.05 -8.90
N ALA A 69 0.39 -5.39 -8.99
CA ALA A 69 0.90 -4.55 -7.92
C ALA A 69 -0.07 -3.42 -7.56
N LYS A 70 -0.67 -2.76 -8.56
CA LYS A 70 -1.66 -1.71 -8.33
C LYS A 70 -2.89 -2.24 -7.60
N ASP A 71 -3.43 -3.34 -8.07
CA ASP A 71 -4.64 -3.92 -7.47
C ASP A 71 -4.37 -4.42 -6.05
N LEU A 72 -3.22 -5.03 -5.83
CA LEU A 72 -2.83 -5.51 -4.50
C LEU A 72 -2.58 -4.35 -3.53
N ALA A 73 -1.88 -3.31 -3.96
CA ALA A 73 -1.64 -2.13 -3.14
C ALA A 73 -2.97 -1.49 -2.72
N GLN A 74 -3.89 -1.33 -3.66
CA GLN A 74 -5.20 -0.77 -3.38
C GLN A 74 -5.97 -1.63 -2.36
N ALA A 75 -5.92 -2.95 -2.51
CA ALA A 75 -6.58 -3.86 -1.58
C ALA A 75 -6.03 -3.73 -0.15
N VAL A 76 -4.72 -3.66 0.01
CA VAL A 76 -4.08 -3.49 1.32
C VAL A 76 -4.42 -2.12 1.91
N LEU A 77 -4.25 -1.07 1.12
CA LEU A 77 -4.40 0.30 1.61
C LEU A 77 -5.84 0.65 1.96
N LEU A 78 -6.82 0.20 1.18
CA LEU A 78 -8.23 0.40 1.53
C LEU A 78 -8.65 -0.38 2.77
N SER A 79 -7.90 -1.39 3.16
CA SER A 79 -8.12 -2.10 4.41
C SER A 79 -7.60 -1.32 5.62
N ARG A 80 -6.79 -0.28 5.40
CA ARG A 80 -6.16 0.53 6.46
C ARG A 80 -6.37 2.03 6.24
N LEU A 81 -7.61 2.43 5.98
CA LEU A 81 -7.95 3.84 5.80
C LEU A 81 -7.69 4.67 7.06
N ASP A 82 -7.76 4.07 8.24
CA ASP A 82 -7.41 4.72 9.49
C ASP A 82 -5.96 5.23 9.47
N MET A 83 -5.04 4.38 9.04
CA MET A 83 -3.62 4.73 8.90
C MET A 83 -3.40 5.80 7.83
N ILE A 84 -4.01 5.62 6.66
CA ILE A 84 -3.89 6.58 5.55
C ILE A 84 -4.33 7.97 5.99
N ARG A 85 -5.50 8.07 6.62
CA ARG A 85 -6.01 9.32 7.14
C ARG A 85 -5.04 9.97 8.12
N ALA A 86 -4.52 9.18 9.08
CA ALA A 86 -3.59 9.69 10.07
C ALA A 86 -2.30 10.23 9.42
N VAL A 87 -1.75 9.52 8.44
CA VAL A 87 -0.55 9.96 7.73
C VAL A 87 -0.81 11.22 6.93
N LEU A 88 -1.91 11.28 6.18
CA LEU A 88 -2.25 12.46 5.38
C LEU A 88 -2.48 13.69 6.27
N ASP A 89 -3.19 13.54 7.38
CA ASP A 89 -3.41 14.61 8.34
C ASP A 89 -2.08 15.11 8.94
N PHE A 90 -1.18 14.19 9.27
CA PHE A 90 0.14 14.53 9.78
C PHE A 90 0.97 15.33 8.78
N LEU A 91 0.86 15.01 7.50
CA LEU A 91 1.55 15.73 6.42
C LEU A 91 0.83 17.02 6.01
N GLY A 92 -0.36 17.26 6.52
CA GLY A 92 -1.17 18.43 6.17
C GLY A 92 -1.82 18.32 4.79
N ILE A 93 -1.91 17.11 4.23
CA ILE A 93 -2.56 16.89 2.93
C ILE A 93 -4.07 16.82 3.14
N PRO A 94 -4.86 17.73 2.53
CA PRO A 94 -6.32 17.69 2.65
C PRO A 94 -6.87 16.36 2.14
N ASN A 95 -7.73 15.75 2.93
CA ASN A 95 -8.32 14.46 2.57
C ASN A 95 -9.70 14.32 3.19
N GLN A 96 -10.51 13.43 2.61
CA GLN A 96 -11.78 13.04 3.17
C GLN A 96 -11.69 11.56 3.51
N ASP A 97 -11.53 11.26 4.80
CA ASP A 97 -11.41 9.91 5.34
C ASP A 97 -10.33 9.06 4.65
N GLY A 98 -9.20 9.69 4.30
CA GLY A 98 -8.08 9.02 3.63
C GLY A 98 -8.09 9.15 2.11
N PHE A 99 -9.11 9.76 1.52
CA PHE A 99 -9.17 10.01 0.08
C PHE A 99 -8.79 11.45 -0.21
N PHE A 100 -7.89 11.67 -1.13
CA PHE A 100 -7.42 13.00 -1.50
C PHE A 100 -7.51 13.22 -3.01
N ASP A 101 -7.50 14.51 -3.42
CA ASP A 101 -7.52 14.89 -4.82
C ASP A 101 -6.15 14.60 -5.45
N LYS A 102 -6.14 13.77 -6.50
CA LYS A 102 -4.90 13.40 -7.20
C LYS A 102 -4.22 14.56 -7.90
N ASN A 103 -4.93 15.66 -8.12
CA ASN A 103 -4.39 16.86 -8.75
C ASN A 103 -3.81 17.87 -7.74
N ILE A 104 -3.74 17.49 -6.48
CA ILE A 104 -3.17 18.35 -5.44
C ILE A 104 -1.68 18.61 -5.71
N ASP A 105 -1.24 19.83 -5.43
CA ASP A 105 0.20 20.11 -5.36
C ASP A 105 0.72 19.59 -4.01
N ALA A 106 1.38 18.45 -4.06
CA ALA A 106 1.89 17.78 -2.86
C ALA A 106 3.25 18.31 -2.40
N GLN A 107 3.95 19.08 -3.21
CA GLN A 107 5.32 19.51 -2.91
C GLN A 107 5.46 20.27 -1.59
N PRO A 108 4.55 21.19 -1.23
CA PRO A 108 4.63 21.85 0.08
C PRO A 108 4.48 20.91 1.28
N HIS A 109 3.91 19.73 1.07
CA HIS A 109 3.64 18.74 2.12
C HIS A 109 4.70 17.65 2.20
N LEU A 110 5.39 17.36 1.09
CA LEU A 110 6.42 16.34 1.03
C LEU A 110 7.81 16.98 1.11
N THR A 111 8.06 17.69 2.19
CA THR A 111 9.33 18.37 2.44
C THR A 111 10.43 17.36 2.77
N GLU A 112 11.70 17.79 2.66
CA GLU A 112 12.84 16.92 2.92
C GLU A 112 12.70 16.16 4.25
N GLY A 113 12.92 14.85 4.21
CA GLY A 113 12.83 13.98 5.39
C GLY A 113 11.41 13.57 5.79
N TRP A 114 10.42 13.85 4.97
CA TRP A 114 9.02 13.55 5.32
C TRP A 114 8.79 12.05 5.56
N GLN A 115 9.43 11.18 4.80
CA GLN A 115 9.29 9.73 4.95
C GLN A 115 9.75 9.26 6.32
N GLN A 116 10.91 9.73 6.76
CA GLN A 116 11.46 9.40 8.07
C GLN A 116 10.56 9.93 9.20
N ARG A 117 10.03 11.15 9.05
CA ARG A 117 9.13 11.72 10.07
C ARG A 117 7.82 10.93 10.19
N VAL A 118 7.26 10.48 9.08
CA VAL A 118 6.06 9.62 9.08
C VAL A 118 6.38 8.30 9.78
N TRP A 119 7.50 7.67 9.42
CA TRP A 119 7.93 6.42 10.05
C TRP A 119 8.06 6.57 11.57
N GLU A 120 8.82 7.55 12.02
CA GLU A 120 9.03 7.78 13.45
C GLU A 120 7.74 8.05 14.21
N LYS A 121 6.81 8.74 13.57
CA LYS A 121 5.51 9.07 14.19
C LYS A 121 4.63 7.85 14.38
N PHE A 122 4.60 6.94 13.39
CA PHE A 122 3.54 5.93 13.32
C PHE A 122 4.03 4.48 13.43
N GLN A 123 5.34 4.21 13.47
CA GLN A 123 5.85 2.84 13.48
C GLN A 123 5.37 1.99 14.68
N ALA A 124 5.10 2.61 15.80
CA ALA A 124 4.60 1.90 16.99
C ALA A 124 3.07 1.77 17.02
N THR A 125 2.37 2.47 16.15
CA THR A 125 0.90 2.50 16.14
C THR A 125 0.30 1.56 15.10
N TYR A 126 0.94 1.43 13.94
CA TYR A 126 0.43 0.62 12.82
C TYR A 126 1.42 -0.49 12.45
N PRO A 127 0.96 -1.57 11.79
CA PRO A 127 1.86 -2.62 11.33
C PRO A 127 2.96 -2.05 10.43
N GLU A 128 4.20 -2.39 10.72
CA GLU A 128 5.35 -1.83 10.01
C GLU A 128 5.32 -2.11 8.51
N SER A 129 4.90 -3.30 8.11
CA SER A 129 4.81 -3.67 6.70
C SER A 129 3.85 -2.77 5.92
N VAL A 130 2.68 -2.48 6.49
CA VAL A 130 1.67 -1.62 5.85
C VAL A 130 2.15 -0.17 5.82
N LEU A 131 2.75 0.31 6.91
CA LEU A 131 3.27 1.67 6.97
C LEU A 131 4.39 1.89 5.95
N ARG A 132 5.33 0.95 5.84
CA ARG A 132 6.38 1.02 4.82
C ARG A 132 5.81 1.02 3.41
N LEU A 133 4.84 0.16 3.16
CA LEU A 133 4.17 0.16 1.86
C LEU A 133 3.58 1.53 1.57
N TYR A 134 2.85 2.10 2.52
CA TYR A 134 2.16 3.37 2.29
C TYR A 134 3.12 4.54 2.10
N ILE A 135 4.18 4.63 2.89
CA ILE A 135 5.20 5.68 2.71
C ILE A 135 5.75 5.64 1.28
N ASN A 136 6.10 4.47 0.79
CA ASN A 136 6.64 4.30 -0.56
C ASN A 136 5.58 4.47 -1.65
N HIS A 137 4.36 4.03 -1.40
CA HIS A 137 3.23 4.22 -2.31
C HIS A 137 2.92 5.72 -2.48
N LEU A 138 2.92 6.46 -1.37
CA LEU A 138 2.65 7.89 -1.41
C LEU A 138 3.75 8.64 -2.18
N ALA A 139 5.01 8.26 -1.97
CA ALA A 139 6.12 8.80 -2.74
C ALA A 139 5.97 8.50 -4.24
N TRP A 140 5.64 7.24 -4.57
CA TRP A 140 5.42 6.82 -5.95
C TRP A 140 4.28 7.60 -6.61
N GLU A 141 3.23 7.91 -5.86
CA GLU A 141 2.04 8.58 -6.38
C GLU A 141 2.23 10.10 -6.51
N LEU A 142 2.86 10.75 -5.54
CA LEU A 142 2.84 12.20 -5.40
C LEU A 142 4.20 12.89 -5.50
N ALA A 143 5.31 12.22 -5.21
CA ALA A 143 6.61 12.86 -5.24
C ALA A 143 7.10 13.09 -6.66
N LYS A 144 7.73 14.24 -6.91
CA LYS A 144 8.36 14.55 -8.21
C LYS A 144 9.47 13.59 -8.55
N GLU A 145 10.32 13.28 -7.57
CA GLU A 145 11.44 12.35 -7.67
C GLU A 145 11.27 11.28 -6.61
N PRO A 146 10.43 10.25 -6.89
CA PRO A 146 10.15 9.23 -5.90
C PRO A 146 11.42 8.47 -5.51
N GLN A 147 11.65 8.39 -4.21
CA GLN A 147 12.77 7.62 -3.67
C GLN A 147 12.23 6.55 -2.72
N LEU A 148 12.81 5.36 -2.83
CA LEU A 148 12.44 4.26 -1.97
C LEU A 148 12.94 4.52 -0.55
N PHE A 149 12.02 4.43 0.41
CA PHE A 149 12.32 4.56 1.83
C PHE A 149 12.51 3.17 2.45
N VAL A 150 13.65 2.97 3.11
CA VAL A 150 13.96 1.77 3.90
C VAL A 150 14.39 2.26 5.28
N PRO A 151 13.60 1.95 6.32
CA PRO A 151 13.93 2.38 7.68
C PRO A 151 15.18 1.71 8.25
#